data_61dbe7a6354c26d7512e733cce3755d4
#
_entry.id   61dbe7a6354c26d7512e733cce3755d4
#
_cell.length_a   1.000
_cell.length_b   1.000
_cell.length_c   1.000
_cell.angle_alpha   90.00
_cell.angle_beta   90.00
_cell.angle_gamma   90.00
#
_symmetry.space_group_name_H-M   'P 1'
#
loop_
_entity.id
_entity.type
_entity.pdbx_description
1 polymer ?
#
loop_
_entity_poly.entity_id
_entity_poly.type
_entity_poly.pdbx_seq_one_letter_code
_entity_poly.pdbx_strand_id
1 'polypeptide(L)' 'MKEYSKRTKRLMREWMTEAYETELHRELTKLDESFAEWRRGAISSGELSHRIHQVTTLRDRFGLTPWQ' A
#
# COMPACT_ATOMS: atom_id res chain seq x y z
N MET A 1 4.33 -19.64 9.66
CA MET A 1 4.55 -18.64 8.65
C MET A 1 6.03 -18.30 8.51
N LYS A 2 6.45 -18.17 7.31
CA LYS A 2 7.86 -17.98 7.04
C LYS A 2 8.22 -16.51 7.02
N GLU A 3 9.28 -16.16 7.69
CA GLU A 3 9.75 -14.78 7.66
C GLU A 3 10.75 -14.61 6.53
N TYR A 4 10.79 -13.42 6.00
CA TYR A 4 11.79 -13.09 5.00
C TYR A 4 13.15 -13.04 5.66
N SER A 5 14.16 -13.49 4.95
CA SER A 5 15.52 -13.37 5.43
C SER A 5 15.92 -11.91 5.49
N LYS A 6 16.97 -11.62 6.23
CA LYS A 6 17.47 -10.26 6.33
C LYS A 6 17.91 -9.74 4.97
N ARG A 7 18.48 -10.62 4.15
CA ARG A 7 18.90 -10.24 2.81
C ARG A 7 17.72 -9.82 1.97
N THR A 8 16.64 -10.60 2.03
CA THR A 8 15.44 -10.28 1.25
C THR A 8 14.86 -8.94 1.66
N LYS A 9 14.80 -8.70 2.96
CA LYS A 9 14.26 -7.44 3.45
C LYS A 9 15.12 -6.26 2.99
N ARG A 10 16.42 -6.44 2.96
CA ARG A 10 17.31 -5.37 2.52
C ARG A 10 17.11 -5.06 1.05
N LEU A 11 16.98 -6.10 0.23
CA LEU A 11 16.77 -5.90 -1.20
C LEU A 11 15.47 -5.18 -1.46
N MET A 12 14.40 -5.56 -0.74
CA MET A 12 13.13 -4.90 -0.91
C MET A 12 13.22 -3.43 -0.54
N ARG A 13 13.97 -3.13 0.50
CA ARG A 13 14.13 -1.74 0.93
C ARG A 13 14.91 -0.92 -0.09
N GLU A 14 15.91 -1.52 -0.71
CA GLU A 14 16.71 -0.83 -1.71
C GLU A 14 15.91 -0.50 -2.96
N TRP A 15 14.88 -1.30 -3.22
CA TRP A 15 14.06 -1.07 -4.41
C TRP A 15 13.03 0.03 -4.20
N MET A 16 12.81 0.41 -2.96
CA MET A 16 11.82 1.45 -2.66
C MET A 16 12.55 2.75 -2.41
N THR A 17 12.22 3.74 -3.23
CA THR A 17 12.76 5.06 -3.02
C THR A 17 12.12 5.68 -1.78
N GLU A 18 12.79 6.64 -1.23
CA GLU A 18 12.26 7.36 -0.08
C GLU A 18 10.94 8.04 -0.41
N ALA A 19 10.86 8.58 -1.63
CA ALA A 19 9.62 9.23 -2.06
C ALA A 19 8.47 8.24 -2.14
N TYR A 20 8.74 7.04 -2.66
CA TYR A 20 7.72 6.02 -2.75
C TYR A 20 7.27 5.59 -1.37
N GLU A 21 8.21 5.40 -0.46
CA GLU A 21 7.87 4.97 0.89
C GLU A 21 7.00 6.02 1.58
N THR A 22 7.34 7.28 1.44
CA THR A 22 6.58 8.36 2.04
C THR A 22 5.17 8.41 1.49
N GLU A 23 5.06 8.30 0.18
CA GLU A 23 3.75 8.35 -0.46
C GLU A 23 2.91 7.14 -0.07
N LEU A 24 3.53 5.98 -0.03
CA LEU A 24 2.81 4.77 0.34
C LEU A 24 2.32 4.84 1.78
N HIS A 25 3.16 5.35 2.66
CA HIS A 25 2.76 5.51 4.06
C HIS A 25 1.55 6.43 4.18
N ARG A 26 1.57 7.52 3.42
CA ARG A 26 0.46 8.47 3.43
C ARG A 26 -0.82 7.82 2.94
N GLU A 27 -0.73 7.06 1.85
CA GLU A 27 -1.91 6.42 1.29
C GLU A 27 -2.44 5.34 2.21
N LEU A 28 -1.55 4.59 2.86
CA LEU A 28 -1.99 3.56 3.79
C LEU A 28 -2.63 4.17 5.04
N THR A 29 -2.16 5.34 5.45
CA THR A 29 -2.78 6.03 6.57
C THR A 29 -4.21 6.45 6.22
N LYS A 30 -4.40 6.95 5.00
CA LYS A 30 -5.74 7.30 4.54
C LYS A 30 -6.62 6.05 4.49
N LEU A 31 -6.04 4.94 4.05
CA LEU A 31 -6.80 3.71 3.94
C LEU A 31 -7.21 3.21 5.32
N ASP A 32 -6.35 3.39 6.31
CA ASP A 32 -6.69 3.02 7.67
C ASP A 32 -7.92 3.79 8.15
N GLU A 33 -7.98 5.07 7.83
CA GLU A 33 -9.14 5.88 8.18
C GLU A 33 -10.37 5.41 7.42
N SER A 34 -10.18 4.99 6.16
CA SER A 34 -11.28 4.48 5.37
C SER A 34 -11.84 3.19 5.97
N PHE A 35 -10.98 2.34 6.49
CA PHE A 35 -11.43 1.13 7.16
C PHE A 35 -12.27 1.46 8.39
N ALA A 36 -11.86 2.48 9.12
CA ALA A 36 -12.63 2.91 10.29
C ALA A 36 -14.01 3.40 9.86
N GLU A 37 -14.07 4.17 8.78
CA GLU A 37 -15.33 4.67 8.26
C GLU A 37 -16.22 3.54 7.79
N TRP A 38 -15.63 2.55 7.15
CA TRP A 38 -16.37 1.41 6.67
C TRP A 38 -16.95 0.60 7.84
N ARG A 39 -16.18 0.43 8.90
CA ARG A 39 -16.66 -0.35 10.03
C ARG A 39 -17.85 0.30 10.72
N ARG A 40 -17.93 1.61 10.70
CA ARG A 40 -19.07 2.29 11.31
C ARG A 40 -20.14 2.66 10.31
N GLY A 41 -20.02 2.16 9.09
CA GLY A 41 -21.07 2.33 8.09
C GLY A 41 -21.07 3.65 7.37
N ALA A 42 -20.01 4.44 7.49
CA ALA A 42 -19.96 5.73 6.82
C ALA A 42 -19.73 5.60 5.33
N ILE A 43 -19.07 4.55 4.90
CA ILE A 43 -18.86 4.27 3.47
C ILE A 43 -19.23 2.83 3.19
N SER A 44 -19.56 2.54 1.94
CA SER A 44 -19.94 1.21 1.54
C SER A 44 -18.71 0.34 1.31
N SER A 45 -18.94 -0.97 1.22
CA SER A 45 -17.86 -1.90 0.92
C SER A 45 -17.29 -1.63 -0.48
N GLY A 46 -18.15 -1.23 -1.41
CA GLY A 46 -17.68 -0.91 -2.76
C GLY A 46 -16.76 0.29 -2.75
N GLU A 47 -17.11 1.30 -1.97
CA GLU A 47 -16.26 2.49 -1.87
C GLU A 47 -14.92 2.13 -1.25
N LEU A 48 -14.93 1.33 -0.20
CA LEU A 48 -13.69 0.92 0.43
C LEU A 48 -12.82 0.11 -0.54
N SER A 49 -13.45 -0.78 -1.28
CA SER A 49 -12.72 -1.59 -2.26
C SER A 49 -12.06 -0.70 -3.31
N HIS A 50 -12.75 0.34 -3.73
CA HIS A 50 -12.20 1.28 -4.70
C HIS A 50 -10.97 1.98 -4.14
N ARG A 51 -11.02 2.38 -2.89
CA ARG A 51 -9.89 3.06 -2.25
C ARG A 51 -8.69 2.12 -2.10
N ILE A 52 -8.95 0.85 -1.82
CA ILE A 52 -7.89 -0.14 -1.74
C ILE A 52 -7.21 -0.27 -3.10
N HIS A 53 -8.02 -0.30 -4.15
CA HIS A 53 -7.47 -0.42 -5.49
C HIS A 53 -6.57 0.76 -5.83
N GLN A 54 -6.95 1.96 -5.41
CA GLN A 54 -6.14 3.14 -5.68
C GLN A 54 -4.77 3.04 -5.03
N VAL A 55 -4.71 2.44 -3.84
CA VAL A 55 -3.43 2.27 -3.16
C VAL A 55 -2.57 1.24 -3.90
N THR A 56 -3.18 0.17 -4.37
CA THR A 56 -2.40 -0.86 -5.05
C THR A 56 -1.86 -0.40 -6.38
N THR A 57 -2.44 0.63 -7.00
CA THR A 57 -1.92 1.16 -8.26
C THR A 57 -0.80 2.15 -8.06
N LEU A 58 -0.50 2.50 -6.82
CA LEU A 58 0.57 3.45 -6.54
C LEU A 58 1.90 2.94 -7.04
N ARG A 59 2.11 1.64 -6.93
CA ARG A 59 3.33 1.02 -7.37
C ARG A 59 3.56 1.24 -8.87
N ASP A 60 2.49 1.16 -9.64
CA ASP A 60 2.59 1.37 -11.07
C ASP A 60 2.96 2.81 -11.41
N ARG A 61 2.43 3.75 -10.65
CA ARG A 61 2.74 5.16 -10.89
C ARG A 61 4.22 5.46 -10.67
N PHE A 62 4.87 4.68 -9.82
CA PHE A 62 6.29 4.85 -9.57
C PHE A 62 7.15 3.93 -10.43
N GLY A 63 6.53 3.14 -11.31
CA GLY A 63 7.27 2.26 -12.18
C GLY A 63 7.91 1.09 -11.47
N LEU A 64 7.40 0.73 -10.30
CA LEU A 64 7.96 -0.35 -9.50
C LEU A 64 7.12 -1.60 -9.68
N THR A 65 7.16 -2.18 -10.85
CA THR A 65 6.42 -3.41 -11.12
C THR A 65 7.35 -4.59 -10.91
N PRO A 66 7.04 -5.46 -9.96
CA PRO A 66 7.95 -6.56 -9.63
C PRO A 66 7.96 -7.68 -10.65
N TRP A 67 7.10 -7.63 -11.61
CA TRP A 67 6.94 -8.73 -12.56
C TRP A 67 7.54 -8.43 -13.93
N GLN A 68 8.41 -7.49 -14.02
CA GLN A 68 9.08 -7.18 -15.27
C GLN A 68 10.23 -8.10 -15.55
#